data_b928b6dc3e3fee15ae3560491f3123e6
#
_entry.id   b928b6dc3e3fee15ae3560491f3123e6
#
_cell.length_a   1.000
_cell.length_b   1.000
_cell.length_c   1.000
_cell.angle_alpha   90.00
_cell.angle_beta   90.00
_cell.angle_gamma   90.00
#
_symmetry.space_group_name_H-M   'P 1'
#
loop_
_entity.id
_entity.type
_entity.pdbx_description
1 polymer ?
#
loop_
_entity_poly.entity_id
_entity_poly.type
_entity_poly.pdbx_seq_one_letter_code
_entity_poly.pdbx_strand_id
1 'polypeptide(L)'
;MNKEIFELDNGKLHLTISADAQWMKVEGPCGSWESRDLVTFIYGASIRLDAVRCGKVLMEKKENEIRFSVSQLVWMARFPGHGYLKPDPAPAISLSFRIALDGEEVKFITEPPEGMDNESCDLWFPKEPISFSTACEGHLAGAWNSLGSCIFYPSIEHYSSEYAGILPVAGYFTPAGGVGIRTPDCIDHKLRIMSNMPANEGACTIIHTFDKGKSEYERVTYLKLFPAGSNYVDLAKWHRESVKKEGRFKSLDEKAALSPEVEKLYGSVIWKHNTYPKEVPAGVARDYSLYVTTPAAGEAEGRPGNWSAKEVFDTAHAAGFDRVCVFNTGWNNKGFDSGYPTRVPVNPERGTEADFTAAAEYGRKLSEDYIFCVHDNYRDVYPNSEEFSFDEITRTIDGGKIKGGIWRGGRCYILCAKETLKFAERDLPRIGKMCGRGAIYLDVQGCTALNNCYHPAHPGSKRDDAQWRIETFRIAKKYIGAVATEGAPHEFAVQEIDMGAYPPIDRCQGRNMKSIPFFQLVYHDSVLTFCGQGVSGVHGREYINRVALYGLLPWDFGKDSLRISKELRSCCNKEMLKHEFITPELEHTVFADGTEVFANFGEEPIQGIPPREFVIKK
;
A
#
# COMPACT_ATOMS: atom_id res chain seq x y z
N MET A 1 18.60 44.04 9.65
CA MET A 1 19.78 43.24 9.21
C MET A 1 19.32 42.48 7.98
N ASN A 2 19.92 42.76 6.81
CA ASN A 2 19.68 41.90 5.62
C ASN A 2 20.18 40.52 5.97
N LYS A 3 19.29 39.53 6.05
CA LYS A 3 19.73 38.13 6.18
C LYS A 3 20.42 37.74 4.87
N GLU A 4 21.58 37.15 4.94
CA GLU A 4 22.25 36.57 3.78
C GLU A 4 21.32 35.50 3.18
N ILE A 5 21.21 35.49 1.85
CA ILE A 5 20.35 34.56 1.11
C ILE A 5 21.17 33.83 0.05
N PHE A 6 20.75 32.62 -0.27
CA PHE A 6 21.27 31.81 -1.35
C PHE A 6 20.17 31.54 -2.37
N GLU A 7 20.52 31.48 -3.65
CA GLU A 7 19.55 31.33 -4.73
C GLU A 7 19.99 30.26 -5.73
N LEU A 8 19.01 29.52 -6.28
CA LEU A 8 19.15 28.65 -7.45
C LEU A 8 18.12 29.07 -8.48
N ASP A 9 18.52 29.03 -9.75
CA ASP A 9 17.63 29.28 -10.89
C ASP A 9 18.02 28.35 -12.05
N ASN A 10 17.02 27.66 -12.61
CA ASN A 10 17.22 26.77 -13.78
C ASN A 10 16.38 27.22 -15.00
N GLY A 11 15.85 28.43 -14.98
CA GLY A 11 14.98 29.01 -16.01
C GLY A 11 13.51 28.55 -15.95
N LYS A 12 13.19 27.57 -15.10
CA LYS A 12 11.81 27.11 -14.83
C LYS A 12 11.39 27.38 -13.40
N LEU A 13 12.29 27.19 -12.45
CA LEU A 13 12.08 27.44 -11.02
C LEU A 13 13.17 28.36 -10.52
N HIS A 14 12.77 29.29 -9.63
CA HIS A 14 13.66 30.11 -8.84
C HIS A 14 13.47 29.79 -7.36
N LEU A 15 14.56 29.41 -6.68
CA LEU A 15 14.58 29.06 -5.26
C LEU A 15 15.44 30.07 -4.50
N THR A 16 14.92 30.57 -3.40
CA THR A 16 15.62 31.43 -2.44
C THR A 16 15.56 30.80 -1.05
N ILE A 17 16.70 30.74 -0.36
CA ILE A 17 16.81 30.22 1.02
C ILE A 17 17.62 31.16 1.89
N SER A 18 17.19 31.36 3.15
CA SER A 18 17.96 32.14 4.14
C SER A 18 19.15 31.34 4.67
N ALA A 19 20.30 32.01 4.87
CA ALA A 19 21.55 31.37 5.35
C ALA A 19 21.41 30.64 6.70
N ASP A 20 20.39 30.96 7.48
CA ASP A 20 20.07 30.32 8.75
C ASP A 20 19.11 29.11 8.60
N ALA A 21 18.74 28.75 7.36
CA ALA A 21 17.81 27.68 7.03
C ALA A 21 16.44 27.80 7.74
N GLN A 22 15.99 29.02 8.06
CA GLN A 22 14.71 29.26 8.72
C GLN A 22 13.59 29.59 7.74
N TRP A 23 13.92 29.88 6.49
CA TRP A 23 12.95 30.25 5.46
C TRP A 23 13.45 29.83 4.08
N MET A 24 12.52 29.41 3.25
CA MET A 24 12.77 29.10 1.85
C MET A 24 11.53 29.41 1.02
N LYS A 25 11.75 29.91 -0.20
CA LYS A 25 10.71 30.16 -1.20
C LYS A 25 11.10 29.53 -2.53
N VAL A 26 10.12 28.99 -3.23
CA VAL A 26 10.23 28.50 -4.61
C VAL A 26 9.18 29.23 -5.44
N GLU A 27 9.59 29.74 -6.58
CA GLU A 27 8.73 30.43 -7.55
C GLU A 27 8.87 29.75 -8.92
N GLY A 28 7.76 29.62 -9.63
CA GLY A 28 7.73 29.03 -10.97
C GLY A 28 6.45 29.37 -11.73
N PRO A 29 6.28 28.86 -12.95
CA PRO A 29 5.13 29.16 -13.80
C PRO A 29 3.78 28.78 -13.16
N CYS A 30 3.79 27.79 -12.28
CA CYS A 30 2.59 27.27 -11.60
C CYS A 30 2.29 27.94 -10.27
N GLY A 31 3.04 29.00 -9.90
CA GLY A 31 2.84 29.72 -8.64
C GLY A 31 4.07 29.75 -7.75
N SER A 32 3.87 29.93 -6.46
CA SER A 32 4.94 29.96 -5.47
C SER A 32 4.64 29.07 -4.28
N TRP A 33 5.70 28.59 -3.65
CA TRP A 33 5.66 27.82 -2.41
C TRP A 33 6.66 28.42 -1.42
N GLU A 34 6.29 28.41 -0.15
CA GLU A 34 7.13 28.92 0.94
C GLU A 34 7.09 27.94 2.13
N SER A 35 8.21 27.77 2.79
CA SER A 35 8.31 26.97 4.02
C SER A 35 9.18 27.68 5.05
N ARG A 36 8.87 27.44 6.32
CA ARG A 36 9.60 27.95 7.48
C ARG A 36 10.05 26.81 8.39
N ASP A 37 11.09 27.08 9.19
CA ASP A 37 11.66 26.07 10.08
C ASP A 37 11.96 24.76 9.35
N LEU A 38 12.87 24.77 8.38
CA LEU A 38 13.00 23.76 7.34
C LEU A 38 13.26 22.33 7.82
N VAL A 39 13.79 22.13 9.03
CA VAL A 39 14.23 20.82 9.52
C VAL A 39 13.52 20.46 10.81
N THR A 40 13.02 19.24 10.88
CA THR A 40 12.63 18.59 12.14
C THR A 40 13.36 17.26 12.25
N PHE A 41 13.92 17.00 13.41
CA PHE A 41 14.69 15.80 13.69
C PHE A 41 14.30 15.21 15.05
N ILE A 42 13.95 13.93 15.07
CA ILE A 42 13.61 13.18 16.27
C ILE A 42 14.56 11.99 16.38
N TYR A 43 15.29 11.92 17.48
CA TYR A 43 16.28 10.90 17.74
C TYR A 43 15.87 9.99 18.89
N GLY A 44 16.19 8.71 18.77
CA GLY A 44 16.00 7.70 19.80
C GLY A 44 14.74 6.83 19.59
N ALA A 45 14.88 5.55 19.86
CA ALA A 45 13.79 4.57 19.78
C ALA A 45 13.00 4.48 21.10
N SER A 46 13.70 4.51 22.24
CA SER A 46 13.10 4.34 23.58
C SER A 46 12.73 5.65 24.23
N ILE A 47 13.60 6.65 24.11
CA ILE A 47 13.35 8.02 24.57
C ILE A 47 13.47 8.93 23.35
N ARG A 48 12.37 9.53 22.95
CA ARG A 48 12.35 10.45 21.79
C ARG A 48 12.90 11.80 22.22
N LEU A 49 13.98 12.22 21.56
CA LEU A 49 14.58 13.53 21.71
C LEU A 49 14.22 14.38 20.50
N ASP A 50 13.45 15.42 20.70
CA ASP A 50 13.07 16.36 19.64
C ASP A 50 14.15 17.44 19.51
N ALA A 51 14.72 17.64 18.33
CA ALA A 51 15.53 18.80 18.02
C ALA A 51 14.59 19.99 17.72
N VAL A 52 14.43 20.85 18.72
CA VAL A 52 13.48 21.98 18.66
C VAL A 52 14.06 23.23 18.00
N ARG A 53 15.38 23.27 17.79
CA ARG A 53 16.09 24.36 17.12
C ARG A 53 17.42 23.92 16.54
N CYS A 54 17.72 24.42 15.33
CA CYS A 54 19.06 24.38 14.76
C CYS A 54 19.97 25.34 15.52
N GLY A 55 21.17 24.89 15.95
CA GLY A 55 22.14 25.69 16.65
C GLY A 55 23.07 26.46 15.71
N LYS A 56 23.82 25.74 14.90
CA LYS A 56 24.76 26.30 13.93
C LYS A 56 24.46 25.76 12.54
N VAL A 57 24.23 26.67 11.59
CA VAL A 57 24.03 26.36 10.17
C VAL A 57 25.25 26.83 9.41
N LEU A 58 25.80 25.98 8.55
CA LEU A 58 26.82 26.33 7.58
C LEU A 58 26.26 26.05 6.20
N MET A 59 26.18 27.07 5.35
CA MET A 59 25.58 26.98 4.03
C MET A 59 26.57 27.42 2.95
N GLU A 60 26.58 26.70 1.83
CA GLU A 60 27.36 27.05 0.63
C GLU A 60 26.54 26.79 -0.63
N LYS A 61 26.78 27.59 -1.67
CA LYS A 61 26.25 27.33 -3.01
C LYS A 61 27.36 26.70 -3.86
N LYS A 62 27.05 25.58 -4.53
CA LYS A 62 27.93 24.91 -5.51
C LYS A 62 27.16 24.74 -6.81
N GLU A 63 27.63 25.43 -7.88
CA GLU A 63 27.02 25.37 -9.23
C GLU A 63 25.47 25.29 -9.21
N ASN A 64 24.91 24.09 -9.24
CA ASN A 64 23.49 23.81 -9.39
C ASN A 64 22.84 23.30 -8.11
N GLU A 65 23.50 23.37 -6.96
CA GLU A 65 22.96 22.94 -5.67
C GLU A 65 23.37 23.89 -4.53
N ILE A 66 22.52 23.95 -3.52
CA ILE A 66 22.82 24.53 -2.21
C ILE A 66 23.04 23.39 -1.24
N ARG A 67 24.17 23.44 -0.53
CA ARG A 67 24.52 22.50 0.55
C ARG A 67 24.49 23.22 1.87
N PHE A 68 23.96 22.56 2.89
CA PHE A 68 24.09 23.09 4.23
C PHE A 68 24.17 21.96 5.28
N SER A 69 24.85 22.25 6.36
CA SER A 69 24.92 21.39 7.53
C SER A 69 24.39 22.09 8.77
N VAL A 70 23.80 21.30 9.67
CA VAL A 70 23.23 21.76 10.93
C VAL A 70 23.89 21.00 12.06
N SER A 71 24.43 21.71 13.04
CA SER A 71 25.06 21.14 14.22
C SER A 71 24.66 21.90 15.48
N GLN A 72 25.11 21.42 16.64
CA GLN A 72 24.77 21.99 17.94
C GLN A 72 23.25 22.13 18.14
N LEU A 73 22.52 21.07 17.79
CA LEU A 73 21.06 21.00 17.90
C LEU A 73 20.62 21.27 19.35
N VAL A 74 19.54 22.01 19.52
CA VAL A 74 18.92 22.22 20.84
C VAL A 74 17.88 21.14 21.05
N TRP A 75 18.14 20.28 22.02
CA TRP A 75 17.36 19.09 22.30
C TRP A 75 16.35 19.29 23.42
N MET A 76 15.22 18.62 23.32
CA MET A 76 14.25 18.43 24.38
C MET A 76 13.75 16.99 24.39
N ALA A 77 13.87 16.31 25.55
CA ALA A 77 13.28 14.99 25.74
C ALA A 77 11.78 15.13 26.04
N ARG A 78 10.95 14.43 25.28
CA ARG A 78 9.52 14.37 25.50
C ARG A 78 9.16 13.18 26.37
N PHE A 79 8.66 13.44 27.57
CA PHE A 79 8.14 12.41 28.47
C PHE A 79 6.60 12.49 28.50
N PRO A 80 5.89 11.42 28.13
CA PRO A 80 4.43 11.39 28.25
C PRO A 80 3.99 11.73 29.69
N GLY A 81 3.21 12.78 29.87
CA GLY A 81 2.70 13.22 31.17
C GLY A 81 3.64 14.08 32.03
N HIS A 82 4.91 14.28 31.64
CA HIS A 82 5.91 15.00 32.44
C HIS A 82 6.53 16.23 31.75
N GLY A 83 6.11 16.56 30.54
CA GLY A 83 6.64 17.71 29.79
C GLY A 83 7.98 17.45 29.12
N TYR A 84 8.76 18.51 28.90
CA TYR A 84 10.04 18.46 28.21
C TYR A 84 11.21 18.67 29.17
N LEU A 85 12.23 17.82 29.05
CA LEU A 85 13.51 17.95 29.77
C LEU A 85 14.64 18.08 28.75
N LYS A 86 15.68 18.87 29.11
CA LYS A 86 16.91 18.91 28.31
C LYS A 86 17.74 17.66 28.63
N PRO A 87 18.19 16.93 27.58
CA PRO A 87 19.12 15.82 27.81
C PRO A 87 20.49 16.33 28.26
N ASP A 88 21.13 15.61 29.18
CA ASP A 88 22.48 15.87 29.63
C ASP A 88 23.25 14.54 29.77
N PRO A 89 24.30 14.29 28.97
CA PRO A 89 24.78 15.14 27.88
C PRO A 89 23.81 15.20 26.68
N ALA A 90 23.83 16.31 25.96
CA ALA A 90 23.08 16.45 24.71
C ALA A 90 23.74 15.61 23.59
N PRO A 91 22.98 14.91 22.74
CA PRO A 91 23.55 14.18 21.60
C PRO A 91 24.35 15.09 20.66
N ALA A 92 25.57 14.70 20.31
CA ALA A 92 26.45 15.43 19.39
C ALA A 92 26.19 14.98 17.94
N ILE A 93 24.99 15.27 17.42
CA ILE A 93 24.58 14.88 16.08
C ILE A 93 24.68 16.08 15.14
N SER A 94 25.16 15.84 13.93
CA SER A 94 25.12 16.77 12.80
C SER A 94 24.31 16.21 11.63
N LEU A 95 23.63 17.11 10.92
CA LEU A 95 22.77 16.80 9.79
C LEU A 95 23.29 17.54 8.55
N SER A 96 23.26 16.87 7.40
CA SER A 96 23.69 17.44 6.12
C SER A 96 22.59 17.33 5.08
N PHE A 97 22.40 18.41 4.31
CA PHE A 97 21.33 18.55 3.34
C PHE A 97 21.85 19.16 2.04
N ARG A 98 21.19 18.77 0.95
CA ARG A 98 21.40 19.38 -0.37
C ARG A 98 20.04 19.72 -0.98
N ILE A 99 20.00 20.83 -1.72
CA ILE A 99 18.82 21.25 -2.49
C ILE A 99 19.28 21.49 -3.92
N ALA A 100 18.57 20.92 -4.88
CA ALA A 100 18.79 21.12 -6.30
C ALA A 100 17.47 21.34 -7.04
N LEU A 101 17.52 21.96 -8.22
CA LEU A 101 16.40 22.10 -9.13
C LEU A 101 16.54 21.07 -10.27
N ASP A 102 15.55 20.20 -10.43
CA ASP A 102 15.48 19.16 -11.46
C ASP A 102 14.26 19.39 -12.36
N GLY A 103 14.45 20.15 -13.44
CA GLY A 103 13.36 20.55 -14.32
C GLY A 103 12.32 21.42 -13.61
N GLU A 104 11.13 20.89 -13.43
CA GLU A 104 10.01 21.55 -12.73
C GLU A 104 9.85 21.06 -11.27
N GLU A 105 10.83 20.37 -10.74
CA GLU A 105 10.84 19.78 -9.41
C GLU A 105 11.97 20.39 -8.56
N VAL A 106 11.70 20.54 -7.26
CA VAL A 106 12.74 20.80 -6.27
C VAL A 106 13.12 19.47 -5.64
N LYS A 107 14.41 19.18 -5.65
CA LYS A 107 14.98 17.97 -5.07
C LYS A 107 15.64 18.29 -3.74
N PHE A 108 15.06 17.78 -2.66
CA PHE A 108 15.61 17.85 -1.31
C PHE A 108 16.32 16.54 -0.99
N ILE A 109 17.59 16.61 -0.63
CA ILE A 109 18.43 15.46 -0.33
C ILE A 109 18.86 15.57 1.13
N THR A 110 18.63 14.49 1.88
CA THR A 110 19.02 14.34 3.28
C THR A 110 20.08 13.25 3.36
N GLU A 111 21.26 13.59 3.87
CA GLU A 111 22.33 12.62 4.11
C GLU A 111 22.09 11.90 5.46
N PRO A 112 22.65 10.69 5.65
CA PRO A 112 22.56 10.01 6.93
C PRO A 112 23.12 10.90 8.05
N PRO A 113 22.42 11.02 9.19
CA PRO A 113 22.90 11.82 10.32
C PRO A 113 24.23 11.29 10.86
N GLU A 114 25.17 12.18 11.11
CA GLU A 114 26.46 11.84 11.73
C GLU A 114 26.34 11.90 13.25
N GLY A 115 27.10 11.05 13.94
CA GLY A 115 27.13 11.00 15.41
C GLY A 115 25.98 10.21 16.03
N MET A 116 25.22 9.47 15.25
CA MET A 116 24.24 8.52 15.77
C MET A 116 24.95 7.31 16.39
N ASP A 117 24.50 6.91 17.59
CA ASP A 117 24.83 5.61 18.17
C ASP A 117 23.96 4.50 17.54
N ASN A 118 23.69 3.40 18.23
CA ASN A 118 22.83 2.30 17.76
C ASN A 118 21.34 2.62 17.87
N GLU A 119 20.93 3.82 17.50
CA GLU A 119 19.55 4.31 17.62
C GLU A 119 18.95 4.58 16.25
N SER A 120 17.63 4.71 16.20
CA SER A 120 16.90 5.17 15.04
C SER A 120 16.54 6.64 15.15
N CYS A 121 16.30 7.29 14.02
CA CYS A 121 15.77 8.64 13.99
C CYS A 121 14.78 8.83 12.86
N ASP A 122 13.90 9.79 13.07
CA ASP A 122 12.98 10.32 12.07
C ASP A 122 13.38 11.75 11.71
N LEU A 123 13.48 12.06 10.43
CA LEU A 123 13.89 13.36 9.93
C LEU A 123 12.91 13.86 8.85
N TRP A 124 12.50 15.11 8.98
CA TRP A 124 11.68 15.84 8.00
C TRP A 124 12.52 16.93 7.33
N PHE A 125 12.63 16.88 6.01
CA PHE A 125 13.23 17.94 5.23
C PHE A 125 12.61 18.00 3.82
N PRO A 126 11.92 19.10 3.46
CA PRO A 126 11.51 20.22 4.34
C PRO A 126 10.51 19.78 5.41
N LYS A 127 10.41 20.55 6.50
CA LYS A 127 9.61 20.18 7.69
C LYS A 127 8.13 19.98 7.38
N GLU A 128 7.53 20.92 6.70
CA GLU A 128 6.10 20.92 6.35
C GLU A 128 5.94 21.36 4.89
N PRO A 129 6.33 20.49 3.93
CA PRO A 129 6.32 20.84 2.52
C PRO A 129 4.91 21.13 1.99
N ILE A 130 3.89 20.53 2.59
CA ILE A 130 2.49 20.86 2.37
C ILE A 130 1.95 21.46 3.66
N SER A 131 1.67 22.76 3.64
CA SER A 131 0.96 23.49 4.68
C SER A 131 -0.28 24.14 4.08
N PHE A 132 -1.40 24.10 4.80
CA PHE A 132 -2.66 24.63 4.30
C PHE A 132 -3.54 25.14 5.45
N SER A 133 -4.46 26.06 5.13
CA SER A 133 -5.50 26.47 6.06
C SER A 133 -6.71 25.56 5.91
N THR A 134 -7.21 25.02 7.02
CA THR A 134 -8.45 24.23 7.05
C THR A 134 -9.70 25.09 6.88
N ALA A 135 -9.56 26.44 6.86
CA ALA A 135 -10.63 27.38 6.54
C ALA A 135 -10.76 27.66 5.03
N CYS A 136 -9.81 27.22 4.21
CA CYS A 136 -9.81 27.43 2.76
C CYS A 136 -10.42 26.25 2.02
N GLU A 137 -11.02 26.51 0.87
CA GLU A 137 -11.44 25.48 -0.07
C GLU A 137 -10.20 24.78 -0.63
N GLY A 138 -10.18 23.45 -0.54
CA GLY A 138 -9.10 22.63 -1.07
C GLY A 138 -9.26 21.16 -0.66
N HIS A 139 -8.36 20.32 -1.17
CA HIS A 139 -8.34 18.91 -0.81
C HIS A 139 -6.90 18.36 -0.73
N LEU A 140 -6.66 17.51 0.25
CA LEU A 140 -5.43 16.72 0.39
C LEU A 140 -5.69 15.34 -0.22
N ALA A 141 -4.81 14.89 -1.11
CA ALA A 141 -4.92 13.61 -1.81
C ALA A 141 -3.67 12.76 -1.65
N GLY A 142 -3.85 11.43 -1.60
CA GLY A 142 -2.78 10.45 -1.53
C GLY A 142 -3.27 9.02 -1.33
N ALA A 143 -2.35 8.08 -1.24
CA ALA A 143 -2.62 6.67 -1.03
C ALA A 143 -2.35 6.26 0.42
N TRP A 144 -3.02 6.88 1.38
CA TRP A 144 -2.91 6.55 2.80
C TRP A 144 -3.89 5.47 3.29
N ASN A 145 -4.79 5.05 2.44
CA ASN A 145 -5.49 3.78 2.53
C ASN A 145 -5.18 2.94 1.29
N SER A 146 -5.72 1.75 1.20
CA SER A 146 -5.39 0.80 0.15
C SER A 146 -5.65 1.30 -1.28
N LEU A 147 -6.63 2.18 -1.53
CA LEU A 147 -6.96 2.73 -2.85
C LEU A 147 -6.47 4.15 -3.04
N GLY A 148 -6.60 4.93 -2.01
CA GLY A 148 -6.39 6.36 -1.99
C GLY A 148 -7.61 7.12 -1.49
N SER A 149 -7.36 8.32 -1.00
CA SER A 149 -8.40 9.20 -0.48
C SER A 149 -8.13 10.64 -0.82
N CYS A 150 -9.21 11.40 -1.01
CA CYS A 150 -9.22 12.85 -0.92
C CYS A 150 -9.87 13.29 0.40
N ILE A 151 -9.21 14.17 1.11
CA ILE A 151 -9.75 14.85 2.28
C ILE A 151 -10.09 16.28 1.86
N PHE A 152 -11.37 16.64 1.91
CA PHE A 152 -11.84 17.96 1.51
C PHE A 152 -11.97 18.88 2.72
N TYR A 153 -11.39 20.09 2.63
CA TYR A 153 -11.47 21.14 3.64
C TYR A 153 -12.48 22.21 3.21
N PRO A 154 -13.10 22.96 4.15
CA PRO A 154 -12.75 23.15 5.56
C PRO A 154 -13.42 22.23 6.58
N SER A 155 -14.13 21.22 6.22
CA SER A 155 -15.07 20.52 7.11
C SER A 155 -14.48 19.38 7.96
N ILE A 156 -13.17 19.24 8.08
CA ILE A 156 -12.54 18.27 8.98
C ILE A 156 -12.25 18.90 10.34
N GLU A 157 -12.82 18.32 11.41
CA GLU A 157 -12.61 18.82 12.76
C GLU A 157 -11.19 18.51 13.29
N HIS A 158 -10.77 17.25 13.24
CA HIS A 158 -9.43 16.83 13.66
C HIS A 158 -9.00 15.54 12.98
N TYR A 159 -7.81 15.55 12.41
CA TYR A 159 -7.20 14.35 11.83
C TYR A 159 -5.69 14.37 12.07
N SER A 160 -5.15 13.29 12.59
CA SER A 160 -3.72 13.07 12.69
C SER A 160 -3.42 11.61 12.41
N SER A 161 -2.55 11.33 11.46
CA SER A 161 -2.14 9.98 11.09
C SER A 161 -0.69 9.97 10.63
N GLU A 162 0.02 8.94 11.03
CA GLU A 162 1.37 8.63 10.56
C GLU A 162 1.38 7.15 10.15
N TYR A 163 1.80 6.84 8.94
CA TYR A 163 1.80 5.49 8.40
C TYR A 163 2.91 5.30 7.36
N ALA A 164 3.41 4.07 7.27
CA ALA A 164 4.20 3.66 6.11
C ALA A 164 3.26 3.68 4.90
N GLY A 165 3.42 4.66 4.03
CA GLY A 165 2.53 4.86 2.89
C GLY A 165 2.57 3.67 1.94
N ILE A 166 1.42 3.31 1.37
CA ILE A 166 1.34 2.34 0.28
C ILE A 166 2.11 2.90 -0.91
N LEU A 167 1.83 4.16 -1.25
CA LEU A 167 2.59 4.95 -2.22
C LEU A 167 3.21 6.16 -1.52
N PRO A 168 4.50 6.46 -1.75
CA PRO A 168 5.21 7.54 -1.08
C PRO A 168 4.95 8.91 -1.74
N VAL A 169 3.68 9.30 -1.84
CA VAL A 169 3.24 10.52 -2.53
C VAL A 169 2.00 11.13 -1.86
N ALA A 170 1.98 12.44 -1.77
CA ALA A 170 0.81 13.22 -1.33
C ALA A 170 0.78 14.59 -2.03
N GLY A 171 -0.39 15.22 -2.10
CA GLY A 171 -0.54 16.55 -2.67
C GLY A 171 -1.76 17.28 -2.11
N TYR A 172 -1.67 18.61 -2.06
CA TYR A 172 -2.77 19.49 -1.69
C TYR A 172 -3.11 20.40 -2.86
N PHE A 173 -4.40 20.51 -3.15
CA PHE A 173 -4.91 21.25 -4.31
C PHE A 173 -6.03 22.20 -3.91
N THR A 174 -6.00 23.35 -4.55
CA THR A 174 -7.04 24.38 -4.53
C THR A 174 -7.41 24.73 -5.98
N PRO A 175 -8.48 25.48 -6.24
CA PRO A 175 -8.76 25.98 -7.59
C PRO A 175 -7.63 26.79 -8.23
N ALA A 176 -6.77 27.43 -7.40
CA ALA A 176 -5.63 28.25 -7.87
C ALA A 176 -4.38 27.42 -8.21
N GLY A 177 -4.34 26.15 -7.91
CA GLY A 177 -3.21 25.26 -8.13
C GLY A 177 -2.91 24.35 -6.95
N GLY A 178 -1.80 23.65 -6.99
CA GLY A 178 -1.46 22.68 -5.97
C GLY A 178 0.03 22.51 -5.73
N VAL A 179 0.35 21.78 -4.67
CA VAL A 179 1.70 21.32 -4.34
C VAL A 179 1.67 19.83 -4.07
N GLY A 180 2.60 19.10 -4.67
CA GLY A 180 2.80 17.67 -4.45
C GLY A 180 4.18 17.37 -3.90
N ILE A 181 4.26 16.33 -3.09
CA ILE A 181 5.51 15.75 -2.58
C ILE A 181 5.56 14.26 -2.88
N ARG A 182 6.74 13.74 -3.17
CA ARG A 182 6.99 12.31 -3.33
C ARG A 182 8.43 11.95 -2.92
N THR A 183 8.66 10.69 -2.62
CA THR A 183 10.01 10.14 -2.49
C THR A 183 10.17 8.88 -3.35
N PRO A 184 11.35 8.66 -3.98
CA PRO A 184 11.65 7.38 -4.62
C PRO A 184 11.92 6.26 -3.61
N ASP A 185 12.15 6.59 -2.34
CA ASP A 185 12.35 5.61 -1.28
C ASP A 185 11.02 5.06 -0.79
N CYS A 186 10.64 3.88 -1.28
CA CYS A 186 9.44 3.16 -0.86
C CYS A 186 9.66 2.26 0.38
N ILE A 187 10.81 2.32 1.04
CA ILE A 187 11.21 1.42 2.13
C ILE A 187 11.27 2.13 3.48
N ASP A 188 12.07 3.18 3.57
CA ASP A 188 12.41 3.86 4.83
C ASP A 188 11.73 5.24 4.95
N HIS A 189 10.46 5.30 4.55
CA HIS A 189 9.65 6.52 4.64
C HIS A 189 8.35 6.29 5.43
N LYS A 190 7.78 7.38 5.89
CA LYS A 190 6.41 7.47 6.41
C LYS A 190 5.76 8.73 5.86
N LEU A 191 4.45 8.71 5.68
CA LEU A 191 3.65 9.90 5.45
C LEU A 191 2.99 10.32 6.77
N ARG A 192 3.04 11.60 7.08
CA ARG A 192 2.35 12.19 8.22
C ARG A 192 1.39 13.25 7.74
N ILE A 193 0.14 13.15 8.20
CA ILE A 193 -0.92 14.11 7.94
C ILE A 193 -1.41 14.65 9.27
N MET A 194 -1.55 15.95 9.35
CA MET A 194 -2.14 16.65 10.50
C MET A 194 -3.13 17.68 9.99
N SER A 195 -4.27 17.79 10.66
CA SER A 195 -5.27 18.84 10.41
C SER A 195 -5.83 19.36 11.72
N ASN A 196 -6.47 20.49 11.65
CA ASN A 196 -7.01 21.21 12.79
C ASN A 196 -5.96 21.44 13.90
N MET A 197 -4.78 21.86 13.47
CA MET A 197 -3.75 22.42 14.35
C MET A 197 -4.21 23.77 14.89
N PRO A 198 -3.55 24.34 15.92
CA PRO A 198 -3.80 25.70 16.33
C PRO A 198 -3.87 26.66 15.12
N ALA A 199 -4.79 27.61 15.12
CA ALA A 199 -5.05 28.55 14.03
C ALA A 199 -5.68 27.97 12.75
N ASN A 200 -6.37 26.81 12.81
CA ASN A 200 -6.99 26.15 11.66
C ASN A 200 -5.99 25.78 10.57
N GLU A 201 -4.82 25.33 10.97
CA GLU A 201 -3.77 24.89 10.06
C GLU A 201 -3.78 23.38 9.90
N GLY A 202 -3.21 22.91 8.80
CA GLY A 202 -2.92 21.51 8.52
C GLY A 202 -1.61 21.36 7.77
N ALA A 203 -1.02 20.17 7.84
CA ALA A 203 0.24 19.86 7.18
C ALA A 203 0.28 18.40 6.70
N CYS A 204 1.04 18.17 5.61
CA CYS A 204 1.43 16.84 5.20
C CYS A 204 2.93 16.82 4.87
N THR A 205 3.61 15.78 5.32
CA THR A 205 5.06 15.64 5.12
C THR A 205 5.46 14.18 4.90
N ILE A 206 6.61 14.02 4.24
CA ILE A 206 7.34 12.75 4.18
C ILE A 206 8.37 12.77 5.32
N ILE A 207 8.38 11.71 6.11
CA ILE A 207 9.35 11.46 7.16
C ILE A 207 10.32 10.41 6.64
N HIS A 208 11.60 10.69 6.71
CA HIS A 208 12.66 9.73 6.43
C HIS A 208 13.15 9.10 7.72
N THR A 209 13.14 7.77 7.80
CA THR A 209 13.68 7.03 8.93
C THR A 209 15.10 6.57 8.63
N PHE A 210 16.01 6.77 9.57
CA PHE A 210 17.36 6.25 9.54
C PHE A 210 17.58 5.33 10.74
N ASP A 211 18.15 4.16 10.49
CA ASP A 211 18.49 3.16 11.50
C ASP A 211 20.00 2.88 11.42
N LYS A 212 20.74 3.13 12.48
CA LYS A 212 22.21 2.98 12.53
C LYS A 212 22.65 1.57 12.15
N GLY A 213 23.58 1.46 11.21
CA GLY A 213 24.08 0.19 10.68
C GLY A 213 23.08 -0.58 9.80
N LYS A 214 21.93 0.02 9.45
CA LYS A 214 20.87 -0.63 8.65
C LYS A 214 20.42 0.21 7.44
N SER A 215 20.28 1.50 7.60
CA SER A 215 19.73 2.37 6.56
C SER A 215 20.52 3.68 6.41
N GLU A 216 21.83 3.56 6.29
CA GLU A 216 22.76 4.69 6.17
C GLU A 216 22.98 5.05 4.69
N TYR A 217 21.95 5.56 4.03
CA TYR A 217 21.99 6.07 2.66
C TYR A 217 21.18 7.35 2.54
N GLU A 218 21.48 8.18 1.55
CA GLU A 218 20.77 9.44 1.34
C GLU A 218 19.29 9.23 1.02
N ARG A 219 18.47 10.17 1.46
CA ARG A 219 17.03 10.23 1.20
C ARG A 219 16.69 11.40 0.31
N VAL A 220 15.71 11.22 -0.54
CA VAL A 220 15.27 12.26 -1.47
C VAL A 220 13.79 12.52 -1.31
N THR A 221 13.42 13.79 -1.19
CA THR A 221 12.04 14.25 -1.34
C THR A 221 11.97 15.19 -2.55
N TYR A 222 11.05 14.94 -3.47
CA TYR A 222 10.72 15.86 -4.55
C TYR A 222 9.49 16.68 -4.19
N LEU A 223 9.51 17.93 -4.58
CA LEU A 223 8.36 18.85 -4.51
C LEU A 223 8.08 19.39 -5.91
N LYS A 224 6.81 19.40 -6.29
CA LYS A 224 6.33 19.96 -7.55
C LYS A 224 5.16 20.91 -7.31
N LEU A 225 5.15 22.03 -8.03
CA LEU A 225 4.03 22.95 -8.11
C LEU A 225 3.13 22.57 -9.30
N PHE A 226 1.84 22.59 -9.09
CA PHE A 226 0.83 22.25 -10.09
C PHE A 226 0.02 23.49 -10.48
N PRO A 227 -0.31 23.65 -11.78
CA PRO A 227 -1.09 24.78 -12.24
C PRO A 227 -2.53 24.79 -11.71
N ALA A 228 -3.21 25.90 -11.89
CA ALA A 228 -4.64 26.05 -11.60
C ALA A 228 -5.47 24.96 -12.33
N GLY A 229 -6.45 24.40 -11.63
CA GLY A 229 -7.31 23.33 -12.13
C GLY A 229 -6.75 21.92 -12.00
N SER A 230 -5.50 21.74 -11.55
CA SER A 230 -4.93 20.43 -11.22
C SER A 230 -5.58 19.80 -10.00
N ASN A 231 -5.51 18.47 -9.93
CA ASN A 231 -6.13 17.69 -8.85
C ASN A 231 -5.35 16.38 -8.57
N TYR A 232 -5.96 15.47 -7.83
CA TYR A 232 -5.37 14.17 -7.47
C TYR A 232 -5.00 13.29 -8.68
N VAL A 233 -5.64 13.47 -9.84
CA VAL A 233 -5.27 12.73 -11.06
C VAL A 233 -3.90 13.17 -11.54
N ASP A 234 -3.64 14.48 -11.60
CA ASP A 234 -2.34 15.04 -11.98
C ASP A 234 -1.23 14.58 -11.03
N LEU A 235 -1.54 14.53 -9.73
CA LEU A 235 -0.64 13.99 -8.71
C LEU A 235 -0.29 12.51 -8.98
N ALA A 236 -1.31 11.69 -9.24
CA ALA A 236 -1.14 10.27 -9.53
C ALA A 236 -0.33 10.06 -10.82
N LYS A 237 -0.60 10.86 -11.86
CA LYS A 237 0.15 10.80 -13.13
C LYS A 237 1.60 11.25 -12.95
N TRP A 238 1.85 12.30 -12.19
CA TRP A 238 3.22 12.71 -11.86
C TRP A 238 3.99 11.58 -11.16
N HIS A 239 3.39 10.92 -10.16
CA HIS A 239 4.01 9.79 -9.49
C HIS A 239 4.23 8.61 -10.44
N ARG A 240 3.23 8.26 -11.26
CA ARG A 240 3.31 7.20 -12.27
C ARG A 240 4.48 7.41 -13.24
N GLU A 241 4.60 8.59 -13.83
CA GLU A 241 5.70 8.90 -14.75
C GLU A 241 7.07 8.84 -14.04
N SER A 242 7.11 9.26 -12.77
CA SER A 242 8.32 9.17 -11.97
C SER A 242 8.75 7.73 -11.73
N VAL A 243 7.83 6.83 -11.31
CA VAL A 243 8.18 5.41 -11.07
C VAL A 243 8.54 4.68 -12.35
N LYS A 244 7.97 5.07 -13.51
CA LYS A 244 8.38 4.56 -14.83
C LYS A 244 9.81 4.99 -15.17
N LYS A 245 10.12 6.29 -15.04
CA LYS A 245 11.46 6.86 -15.26
C LYS A 245 12.51 6.22 -14.35
N GLU A 246 12.14 5.87 -13.12
CA GLU A 246 13.00 5.22 -12.12
C GLU A 246 13.12 3.69 -12.34
N GLY A 247 12.45 3.12 -13.33
CA GLY A 247 12.49 1.67 -13.64
C GLY A 247 11.75 0.81 -12.59
N ARG A 248 10.86 1.40 -11.80
CA ARG A 248 10.11 0.71 -10.74
C ARG A 248 8.69 0.27 -11.17
N PHE A 249 8.32 0.55 -12.42
CA PHE A 249 7.06 0.11 -13.03
C PHE A 249 7.29 -1.17 -13.84
N LYS A 250 6.32 -2.10 -13.79
CA LYS A 250 6.26 -3.28 -14.65
C LYS A 250 4.80 -3.55 -15.00
N SER A 251 4.47 -3.51 -16.28
CA SER A 251 3.09 -3.71 -16.75
C SER A 251 2.61 -5.15 -16.59
N LEU A 252 1.29 -5.35 -16.59
CA LEU A 252 0.68 -6.69 -16.62
C LEU A 252 1.07 -7.45 -17.90
N ASP A 253 1.25 -6.77 -19.03
CA ASP A 253 1.72 -7.40 -20.27
C ASP A 253 3.15 -7.94 -20.12
N GLU A 254 4.06 -7.19 -19.50
CA GLU A 254 5.42 -7.66 -19.18
C GLU A 254 5.40 -8.82 -18.16
N LYS A 255 4.49 -8.78 -17.19
CA LYS A 255 4.32 -9.86 -16.22
C LYS A 255 3.73 -11.11 -16.86
N ALA A 256 2.73 -10.96 -17.73
CA ALA A 256 2.12 -12.05 -18.50
C ALA A 256 3.11 -12.73 -19.46
N ALA A 257 4.01 -11.95 -20.07
CA ALA A 257 5.08 -12.50 -20.92
C ALA A 257 6.03 -13.45 -20.15
N LEU A 258 6.17 -13.25 -18.82
CA LEU A 258 6.96 -14.09 -17.93
C LEU A 258 6.13 -15.22 -17.27
N SER A 259 4.85 -14.97 -17.03
CA SER A 259 3.91 -15.90 -16.40
C SER A 259 2.53 -15.78 -17.08
N PRO A 260 2.26 -16.61 -18.11
CA PRO A 260 0.99 -16.53 -18.87
C PRO A 260 -0.27 -16.69 -18.02
N GLU A 261 -0.14 -17.24 -16.82
CA GLU A 261 -1.22 -17.39 -15.86
C GLU A 261 -1.83 -16.03 -15.42
N VAL A 262 -1.07 -14.95 -15.57
CA VAL A 262 -1.56 -13.58 -15.28
C VAL A 262 -2.75 -13.23 -16.17
N GLU A 263 -2.76 -13.63 -17.44
CA GLU A 263 -3.86 -13.36 -18.35
C GLU A 263 -5.16 -14.07 -17.96
N LYS A 264 -5.07 -15.22 -17.27
CA LYS A 264 -6.24 -15.95 -16.76
C LYS A 264 -6.99 -15.16 -15.69
N LEU A 265 -6.30 -14.20 -15.06
CA LEU A 265 -6.89 -13.33 -14.03
C LEU A 265 -7.69 -12.16 -14.65
N TYR A 266 -7.51 -11.81 -15.93
CA TYR A 266 -8.23 -10.69 -16.54
C TYR A 266 -9.73 -10.96 -16.60
N GLY A 267 -10.50 -10.18 -15.84
CA GLY A 267 -11.93 -10.36 -15.68
C GLY A 267 -12.33 -11.59 -14.85
N SER A 268 -11.42 -12.25 -14.15
CA SER A 268 -11.77 -13.36 -13.25
C SER A 268 -12.64 -12.90 -12.09
N VAL A 269 -13.60 -13.75 -11.71
CA VAL A 269 -14.22 -13.65 -10.39
C VAL A 269 -13.27 -14.24 -9.35
N ILE A 270 -13.06 -13.52 -8.26
CA ILE A 270 -12.19 -13.97 -7.18
C ILE A 270 -13.02 -14.58 -6.06
N TRP A 271 -12.67 -15.80 -5.68
CA TRP A 271 -13.27 -16.52 -4.56
C TRP A 271 -12.20 -16.87 -3.51
N LYS A 272 -12.16 -16.12 -2.42
CA LYS A 272 -11.23 -16.37 -1.30
C LYS A 272 -12.03 -16.76 -0.07
N HIS A 273 -12.16 -18.05 0.19
CA HIS A 273 -12.93 -18.58 1.31
C HIS A 273 -12.46 -19.98 1.75
N ASN A 274 -13.01 -20.45 2.85
CA ASN A 274 -12.93 -21.84 3.30
C ASN A 274 -13.70 -22.79 2.37
N THR A 275 -13.22 -22.93 1.15
CA THR A 275 -13.78 -23.84 0.15
C THR A 275 -13.20 -25.23 0.35
N TYR A 276 -14.05 -26.27 0.39
CA TYR A 276 -13.60 -27.65 0.46
C TYR A 276 -13.18 -28.14 -0.93
N PRO A 277 -12.09 -28.90 -1.07
CA PRO A 277 -11.63 -29.41 -2.37
C PRO A 277 -12.59 -30.47 -2.96
N LYS A 278 -13.38 -31.16 -2.14
CA LYS A 278 -14.40 -32.13 -2.56
C LYS A 278 -15.77 -31.80 -1.98
N GLU A 279 -16.83 -32.41 -2.52
CA GLU A 279 -18.17 -32.31 -1.94
C GLU A 279 -18.18 -32.85 -0.52
N VAL A 280 -18.82 -32.08 0.38
CA VAL A 280 -19.05 -32.51 1.75
C VAL A 280 -20.43 -33.15 1.83
N PRO A 281 -20.56 -34.40 2.30
CA PRO A 281 -21.86 -35.06 2.42
C PRO A 281 -22.86 -34.24 3.24
N ALA A 282 -24.13 -34.29 2.87
CA ALA A 282 -25.19 -33.66 3.63
C ALA A 282 -25.19 -34.16 5.08
N GLY A 283 -25.31 -33.27 6.05
CA GLY A 283 -25.35 -33.59 7.48
C GLY A 283 -23.98 -33.67 8.17
N VAL A 284 -22.87 -33.51 7.46
CA VAL A 284 -21.54 -33.33 8.06
C VAL A 284 -21.47 -31.92 8.62
N ALA A 285 -21.19 -31.80 9.92
CA ALA A 285 -20.99 -30.52 10.57
C ALA A 285 -19.78 -29.80 9.93
N ARG A 286 -20.03 -28.66 9.36
CA ARG A 286 -19.01 -27.79 8.77
C ARG A 286 -18.64 -26.81 9.87
N ASP A 287 -17.42 -26.95 10.40
CA ASP A 287 -17.01 -26.17 11.55
C ASP A 287 -16.69 -24.73 11.13
N TYR A 288 -17.60 -23.82 11.42
CA TYR A 288 -17.41 -22.37 11.31
C TYR A 288 -16.79 -21.75 12.54
N SER A 289 -16.59 -22.49 13.62
CA SER A 289 -16.02 -21.97 14.87
C SER A 289 -14.60 -21.43 14.68
N LEU A 290 -14.10 -21.52 13.46
CA LEU A 290 -12.78 -21.08 13.02
C LEU A 290 -12.66 -19.56 12.80
N TYR A 291 -13.76 -18.83 12.83
CA TYR A 291 -13.80 -17.37 12.75
C TYR A 291 -14.25 -16.77 14.09
N VAL A 292 -13.39 -16.88 15.09
CA VAL A 292 -13.62 -16.17 16.34
C VAL A 292 -12.89 -14.85 16.31
N THR A 293 -13.47 -13.84 15.73
CA THR A 293 -13.29 -12.45 16.17
C THR A 293 -13.89 -11.47 15.19
N THR A 294 -15.05 -11.37 15.08
CA THR A 294 -15.96 -10.57 14.27
C THR A 294 -16.78 -11.50 13.40
N PRO A 295 -18.07 -11.32 13.34
CA PRO A 295 -18.82 -11.85 12.22
C PRO A 295 -18.00 -11.42 11.01
N ALA A 296 -17.47 -12.39 10.28
CA ALA A 296 -16.57 -12.13 9.21
C ALA A 296 -17.19 -11.03 8.38
N ALA A 297 -16.55 -9.89 8.37
CA ALA A 297 -16.77 -8.95 7.33
C ALA A 297 -16.59 -9.77 6.06
N GLY A 298 -17.65 -10.24 5.43
CA GLY A 298 -17.54 -11.11 4.28
C GLY A 298 -18.46 -12.31 4.23
N GLU A 299 -19.30 -12.57 5.22
CA GLU A 299 -20.54 -13.28 4.96
C GLU A 299 -21.50 -12.34 4.24
N ALA A 300 -21.08 -11.98 3.02
CA ALA A 300 -21.96 -11.28 2.10
C ALA A 300 -23.21 -12.14 1.89
N GLU A 301 -24.38 -11.53 1.93
CA GLU A 301 -25.61 -12.15 1.46
C GLU A 301 -25.32 -12.91 0.15
N GLY A 302 -25.55 -14.23 0.14
CA GLY A 302 -25.36 -15.08 -1.03
C GLY A 302 -23.99 -15.79 -1.16
N ARG A 303 -23.12 -15.74 -0.14
CA ARG A 303 -21.88 -16.55 -0.09
C ARG A 303 -21.89 -17.50 1.12
N PRO A 304 -22.52 -18.66 1.01
CA PRO A 304 -22.40 -19.67 2.05
C PRO A 304 -20.95 -20.14 2.13
N GLY A 305 -20.31 -19.96 3.28
CA GLY A 305 -18.90 -20.27 3.51
C GLY A 305 -18.55 -21.78 3.49
N ASN A 306 -19.44 -22.64 3.02
CA ASN A 306 -19.31 -24.10 3.04
C ASN A 306 -19.45 -24.74 1.68
N TRP A 307 -19.20 -24.02 0.62
CA TRP A 307 -19.23 -24.63 -0.70
C TRP A 307 -18.00 -25.51 -0.94
N SER A 308 -18.24 -26.66 -1.56
CA SER A 308 -17.16 -27.41 -2.19
C SER A 308 -16.60 -26.62 -3.39
N ALA A 309 -15.37 -26.94 -3.78
CA ALA A 309 -14.80 -26.38 -5.01
C ALA A 309 -15.68 -26.69 -6.22
N LYS A 310 -16.31 -27.89 -6.24
CA LYS A 310 -17.25 -28.26 -7.29
C LYS A 310 -18.46 -27.34 -7.33
N GLU A 311 -19.10 -27.07 -6.17
CA GLU A 311 -20.25 -26.14 -6.09
C GLU A 311 -19.89 -24.73 -6.57
N VAL A 312 -18.71 -24.24 -6.21
CA VAL A 312 -18.23 -22.91 -6.67
C VAL A 312 -18.09 -22.90 -8.19
N PHE A 313 -17.41 -23.87 -8.76
CA PHE A 313 -17.15 -23.94 -10.19
C PHE A 313 -18.43 -24.20 -11.01
N ASP A 314 -19.31 -25.09 -10.55
CA ASP A 314 -20.59 -25.37 -11.21
C ASP A 314 -21.49 -24.13 -11.21
N THR A 315 -21.55 -23.40 -10.09
CA THR A 315 -22.34 -22.17 -9.99
C THR A 315 -21.81 -21.08 -10.90
N ALA A 316 -20.50 -20.87 -10.90
CA ALA A 316 -19.86 -19.90 -11.77
C ALA A 316 -20.08 -20.25 -13.25
N HIS A 317 -19.91 -21.51 -13.61
CA HIS A 317 -20.09 -22.01 -14.98
C HIS A 317 -21.54 -21.86 -15.45
N ALA A 318 -22.49 -22.25 -14.60
CA ALA A 318 -23.93 -22.10 -14.87
C ALA A 318 -24.36 -20.63 -14.99
N ALA A 319 -23.71 -19.72 -14.25
CA ALA A 319 -23.93 -18.28 -14.35
C ALA A 319 -23.24 -17.65 -15.59
N GLY A 320 -22.44 -18.41 -16.33
CA GLY A 320 -21.80 -17.98 -17.58
C GLY A 320 -20.45 -17.30 -17.42
N PHE A 321 -19.81 -17.45 -16.25
CA PHE A 321 -18.42 -17.02 -16.07
C PHE A 321 -17.47 -18.03 -16.74
N ASP A 322 -16.52 -17.52 -17.49
CA ASP A 322 -15.47 -18.30 -18.13
C ASP A 322 -14.12 -18.24 -17.41
N ARG A 323 -13.99 -17.33 -16.42
CA ARG A 323 -12.79 -17.14 -15.59
C ARG A 323 -13.15 -17.02 -14.11
N VAL A 324 -12.58 -17.88 -13.31
CA VAL A 324 -12.77 -17.93 -11.85
C VAL A 324 -11.44 -18.27 -11.19
N CYS A 325 -11.07 -17.55 -10.15
CA CYS A 325 -9.91 -17.81 -9.34
C CYS A 325 -10.31 -18.08 -7.89
N VAL A 326 -10.11 -19.31 -7.42
CA VAL A 326 -10.43 -19.76 -6.07
C VAL A 326 -9.17 -19.85 -5.23
N PHE A 327 -9.13 -19.10 -4.13
CA PHE A 327 -8.10 -19.21 -3.10
C PHE A 327 -8.67 -19.87 -1.85
N ASN A 328 -8.26 -21.12 -1.62
CA ASN A 328 -8.70 -21.91 -0.49
C ASN A 328 -7.96 -21.49 0.79
N THR A 329 -8.70 -20.99 1.79
CA THR A 329 -8.15 -20.70 3.11
C THR A 329 -8.18 -21.92 4.01
N GLY A 330 -7.30 -22.00 5.01
CA GLY A 330 -7.31 -23.05 6.03
C GLY A 330 -6.88 -24.44 5.54
N TRP A 331 -6.19 -24.51 4.43
CA TRP A 331 -5.71 -25.75 3.81
C TRP A 331 -4.54 -26.40 4.55
N ASN A 332 -3.71 -25.59 5.19
CA ASN A 332 -2.50 -26.00 5.91
C ASN A 332 -2.83 -26.85 7.15
N ASN A 333 -1.85 -27.56 7.67
CA ASN A 333 -1.96 -28.60 8.71
C ASN A 333 -2.95 -28.28 9.85
N LYS A 334 -2.89 -27.10 10.44
CA LYS A 334 -3.74 -26.68 11.57
C LYS A 334 -4.82 -25.64 11.20
N GLY A 335 -5.03 -25.42 9.91
CA GLY A 335 -6.08 -24.53 9.40
C GLY A 335 -5.69 -23.05 9.33
N PHE A 336 -6.66 -22.22 9.00
CA PHE A 336 -6.49 -20.80 8.73
C PHE A 336 -5.93 -20.06 9.95
N ASP A 337 -4.95 -19.20 9.72
CA ASP A 337 -4.27 -18.39 10.74
C ASP A 337 -3.75 -19.20 11.95
N SER A 338 -3.25 -20.40 11.67
CA SER A 338 -2.78 -21.34 12.70
C SER A 338 -1.72 -22.28 12.14
N GLY A 339 -0.82 -22.76 12.99
CA GLY A 339 0.11 -23.84 12.69
C GLY A 339 1.26 -23.53 11.73
N TYR A 340 1.37 -22.32 11.17
CA TYR A 340 2.55 -21.94 10.40
C TYR A 340 3.80 -21.88 11.29
N PRO A 341 4.99 -22.30 10.78
CA PRO A 341 5.34 -22.55 9.38
C PRO A 341 5.06 -23.97 8.88
N THR A 342 4.48 -24.88 9.67
CA THR A 342 4.13 -26.25 9.21
C THR A 342 2.89 -26.19 8.32
N ARG A 343 3.08 -26.47 7.01
CA ARG A 343 1.97 -26.43 6.03
C ARG A 343 1.39 -27.80 5.76
N VAL A 344 2.26 -28.78 5.66
CA VAL A 344 1.88 -30.15 5.27
C VAL A 344 2.15 -31.15 6.39
N PRO A 345 1.34 -32.22 6.48
CA PRO A 345 0.24 -32.59 5.57
C PRO A 345 -0.87 -31.53 5.57
N VAL A 346 -1.68 -31.48 4.51
CA VAL A 346 -2.86 -30.61 4.45
C VAL A 346 -3.82 -30.92 5.61
N ASN A 347 -4.63 -29.96 5.98
CA ASN A 347 -5.62 -30.14 7.06
C ASN A 347 -6.57 -31.31 6.73
N PRO A 348 -6.62 -32.37 7.54
CA PRO A 348 -7.44 -33.54 7.27
C PRO A 348 -8.94 -33.23 7.21
N GLU A 349 -9.40 -32.17 7.88
CA GLU A 349 -10.79 -31.71 7.79
C GLU A 349 -11.11 -31.10 6.42
N ARG A 350 -10.09 -30.71 5.65
CA ARG A 350 -10.22 -30.16 4.30
C ARG A 350 -10.15 -31.22 3.22
N GLY A 351 -9.46 -32.29 3.46
CA GLY A 351 -9.23 -33.39 2.53
C GLY A 351 -7.75 -33.78 2.45
N THR A 352 -7.40 -34.44 1.37
CA THR A 352 -6.03 -34.88 1.07
C THR A 352 -5.44 -34.04 -0.06
N GLU A 353 -4.13 -34.13 -0.29
CA GLU A 353 -3.49 -33.49 -1.47
C GLU A 353 -4.13 -33.95 -2.79
N ALA A 354 -4.57 -35.22 -2.85
CA ALA A 354 -5.26 -35.76 -4.03
C ALA A 354 -6.64 -35.07 -4.24
N ASP A 355 -7.36 -34.72 -3.16
CA ASP A 355 -8.61 -33.98 -3.27
C ASP A 355 -8.37 -32.55 -3.81
N PHE A 356 -7.28 -31.88 -3.40
CA PHE A 356 -6.89 -30.57 -3.95
C PHE A 356 -6.54 -30.66 -5.42
N THR A 357 -5.78 -31.69 -5.83
CA THR A 357 -5.46 -31.96 -7.23
C THR A 357 -6.74 -32.20 -8.05
N ALA A 358 -7.65 -33.03 -7.53
CA ALA A 358 -8.94 -33.30 -8.20
C ALA A 358 -9.81 -32.03 -8.35
N ALA A 359 -9.82 -31.16 -7.34
CA ALA A 359 -10.55 -29.87 -7.41
C ALA A 359 -9.97 -28.96 -8.50
N ALA A 360 -8.65 -28.85 -8.56
CA ALA A 360 -7.98 -28.05 -9.58
C ALA A 360 -8.19 -28.62 -10.99
N GLU A 361 -8.15 -29.94 -11.16
CA GLU A 361 -8.45 -30.60 -12.43
C GLU A 361 -9.92 -30.46 -12.83
N TYR A 362 -10.84 -30.53 -11.87
CA TYR A 362 -12.25 -30.32 -12.12
C TYR A 362 -12.54 -28.92 -12.67
N GLY A 363 -11.98 -27.89 -12.02
CA GLY A 363 -12.11 -26.53 -12.53
C GLY A 363 -11.60 -26.40 -13.97
N ARG A 364 -10.40 -26.89 -14.25
CA ARG A 364 -9.81 -26.86 -15.60
C ARG A 364 -10.60 -27.64 -16.66
N LYS A 365 -11.38 -28.66 -16.29
CA LYS A 365 -12.29 -29.37 -17.21
C LYS A 365 -13.50 -28.53 -17.62
N LEU A 366 -13.96 -27.61 -16.75
CA LEU A 366 -15.06 -26.69 -17.06
C LEU A 366 -14.57 -25.49 -17.89
N SER A 367 -13.42 -24.96 -17.55
CA SER A 367 -12.72 -23.92 -18.29
C SER A 367 -11.21 -24.01 -18.00
N GLU A 368 -10.39 -23.89 -19.04
CA GLU A 368 -8.91 -23.87 -18.89
C GLU A 368 -8.41 -22.65 -18.10
N ASP A 369 -9.25 -21.60 -17.99
CA ASP A 369 -8.98 -20.39 -17.23
C ASP A 369 -9.52 -20.43 -15.78
N TYR A 370 -10.08 -21.56 -15.34
CA TYR A 370 -10.44 -21.76 -13.95
C TYR A 370 -9.22 -22.13 -13.12
N ILE A 371 -9.00 -21.37 -12.04
CA ILE A 371 -7.89 -21.53 -11.11
C ILE A 371 -8.41 -21.99 -9.75
N PHE A 372 -7.78 -23.04 -9.20
CA PHE A 372 -7.94 -23.46 -7.82
C PHE A 372 -6.58 -23.56 -7.16
N CYS A 373 -6.32 -22.72 -6.16
CA CYS A 373 -5.08 -22.73 -5.41
C CYS A 373 -5.35 -22.39 -3.94
N VAL A 374 -4.29 -22.14 -3.20
CA VAL A 374 -4.35 -21.89 -1.75
C VAL A 374 -4.10 -20.42 -1.43
N HIS A 375 -4.61 -20.01 -0.27
CA HIS A 375 -4.17 -18.86 0.49
C HIS A 375 -3.09 -19.34 1.46
N ASP A 376 -1.93 -18.75 1.44
CA ASP A 376 -0.80 -19.13 2.27
C ASP A 376 -0.20 -17.90 2.98
N ASN A 377 0.54 -18.13 4.06
CA ASN A 377 1.19 -17.07 4.83
C ASN A 377 2.64 -17.46 5.16
N TYR A 378 3.59 -16.60 4.77
CA TYR A 378 5.03 -16.80 4.99
C TYR A 378 5.62 -15.81 6.00
N ARG A 379 4.78 -15.08 6.72
CA ARG A 379 5.19 -14.07 7.68
C ARG A 379 4.78 -14.39 9.12
N ASP A 380 3.51 -14.74 9.31
CA ASP A 380 2.97 -14.98 10.64
C ASP A 380 3.15 -16.44 11.02
N VAL A 381 3.89 -16.71 12.10
CA VAL A 381 4.16 -18.06 12.59
C VAL A 381 3.69 -18.22 14.03
N TYR A 382 3.30 -19.45 14.40
CA TYR A 382 2.57 -19.71 15.63
C TYR A 382 3.27 -20.77 16.50
N PRO A 383 3.36 -20.56 17.83
CA PRO A 383 3.94 -21.52 18.76
C PRO A 383 3.27 -22.91 18.78
N ASN A 384 2.06 -23.02 18.24
CA ASN A 384 1.38 -24.32 18.11
C ASN A 384 1.82 -25.13 16.88
N SER A 385 2.73 -24.60 16.06
CA SER A 385 3.35 -25.32 14.95
C SER A 385 4.47 -26.23 15.44
N GLU A 386 4.61 -27.40 14.82
CA GLU A 386 5.69 -28.35 15.13
C GLU A 386 7.07 -27.85 14.72
N GLU A 387 7.12 -27.01 13.67
CA GLU A 387 8.35 -26.41 13.14
C GLU A 387 8.61 -24.99 13.67
N PHE A 388 7.85 -24.54 14.66
CA PHE A 388 8.04 -23.21 15.23
C PHE A 388 9.36 -23.08 15.97
N SER A 389 10.12 -22.05 15.68
CA SER A 389 11.35 -21.72 16.40
C SER A 389 11.42 -20.22 16.73
N PHE A 390 11.74 -19.91 17.96
CA PHE A 390 12.04 -18.54 18.36
C PHE A 390 13.34 -17.99 17.76
N ASP A 391 14.23 -18.86 17.28
CA ASP A 391 15.49 -18.48 16.65
C ASP A 391 15.33 -18.03 15.20
N GLU A 392 14.12 -18.14 14.65
CA GLU A 392 13.79 -17.69 13.29
C GLU A 392 12.98 -16.37 13.28
N ILE A 393 12.63 -15.87 14.47
CA ILE A 393 11.78 -14.69 14.61
C ILE A 393 12.62 -13.41 14.46
N THR A 394 12.06 -12.44 13.73
CA THR A 394 12.62 -11.10 13.61
C THR A 394 12.86 -10.47 15.00
N ARG A 395 14.05 -9.91 15.21
CA ARG A 395 14.46 -9.27 16.47
C ARG A 395 14.50 -7.76 16.34
N THR A 396 14.02 -7.10 17.37
CA THR A 396 14.22 -5.66 17.60
C THR A 396 15.66 -5.37 18.06
N ILE A 397 16.05 -4.10 18.06
CA ILE A 397 17.41 -3.68 18.45
C ILE A 397 17.78 -4.07 19.88
N ASP A 398 16.82 -4.11 20.80
CA ASP A 398 16.96 -4.57 22.18
C ASP A 398 16.89 -6.11 22.33
N GLY A 399 16.87 -6.85 21.21
CA GLY A 399 16.81 -8.32 21.18
C GLY A 399 15.41 -8.89 21.40
N GLY A 400 14.39 -8.05 21.53
CA GLY A 400 13.00 -8.47 21.63
C GLY A 400 12.51 -9.18 20.36
N LYS A 401 11.54 -10.08 20.51
CA LYS A 401 10.88 -10.77 19.39
C LYS A 401 9.73 -9.94 18.86
N ILE A 402 9.66 -9.70 17.56
CA ILE A 402 8.52 -8.99 16.97
C ILE A 402 7.29 -9.90 17.02
N LYS A 403 6.24 -9.38 17.68
CA LYS A 403 4.94 -10.04 17.82
C LYS A 403 3.98 -9.50 16.74
N GLY A 404 3.20 -10.39 16.14
CA GLY A 404 2.08 -10.03 15.28
C GLY A 404 0.75 -9.97 16.03
N GLY A 405 -0.35 -10.22 15.34
CA GLY A 405 -1.70 -10.26 15.89
C GLY A 405 -1.97 -11.47 16.79
N ILE A 406 -3.17 -11.51 17.35
CA ILE A 406 -3.73 -12.72 17.97
C ILE A 406 -4.78 -13.23 17.02
N TRP A 407 -4.49 -14.37 16.42
CA TRP A 407 -5.37 -15.02 15.47
C TRP A 407 -5.78 -16.39 16.01
N ARG A 408 -6.29 -17.26 15.16
CA ARG A 408 -6.76 -18.57 15.58
C ARG A 408 -5.69 -19.44 16.25
N GLY A 409 -4.44 -19.42 15.77
CA GLY A 409 -3.31 -20.12 16.39
C GLY A 409 -2.77 -19.47 17.67
N GLY A 410 -3.45 -18.43 18.17
CA GLY A 410 -3.00 -17.61 19.28
C GLY A 410 -2.15 -16.42 18.85
N ARG A 411 -1.24 -15.96 19.72
CA ARG A 411 -0.28 -14.89 19.40
C ARG A 411 0.68 -15.36 18.31
N CYS A 412 0.66 -14.73 17.14
CA CYS A 412 1.67 -14.98 16.13
C CYS A 412 2.95 -14.16 16.39
N TYR A 413 4.03 -14.60 15.76
CA TYR A 413 5.32 -13.93 15.72
C TYR A 413 5.72 -13.70 14.27
N ILE A 414 6.55 -12.68 14.03
CA ILE A 414 6.98 -12.33 12.69
C ILE A 414 8.23 -13.11 12.34
N LEU A 415 8.09 -14.06 11.42
CA LEU A 415 9.22 -14.82 10.85
C LEU A 415 10.16 -13.85 10.14
N CYS A 416 11.46 -14.00 10.34
CA CYS A 416 12.42 -13.23 9.56
C CYS A 416 12.30 -13.61 8.07
N ALA A 417 12.17 -12.62 7.19
CA ALA A 417 11.97 -12.90 5.77
C ALA A 417 13.12 -13.68 5.12
N LYS A 418 14.33 -13.62 5.69
CA LYS A 418 15.44 -14.50 5.29
C LYS A 418 15.13 -15.98 5.56
N GLU A 419 14.58 -16.28 6.73
CA GLU A 419 14.20 -17.64 7.12
C GLU A 419 12.96 -18.14 6.36
N THR A 420 12.14 -17.22 5.86
CA THR A 420 10.99 -17.54 4.97
C THR A 420 11.41 -18.32 3.75
N LEU A 421 12.58 -18.02 3.16
CA LEU A 421 13.02 -18.59 1.88
C LEU A 421 13.14 -20.11 1.94
N LYS A 422 13.62 -20.68 3.03
CA LYS A 422 13.73 -22.15 3.18
C LYS A 422 12.37 -22.85 3.15
N PHE A 423 11.34 -22.23 3.75
CA PHE A 423 9.97 -22.76 3.71
C PHE A 423 9.35 -22.59 2.33
N ALA A 424 9.59 -21.45 1.68
CA ALA A 424 9.11 -21.18 0.33
C ALA A 424 9.71 -22.17 -0.69
N GLU A 425 11.02 -22.40 -0.65
CA GLU A 425 11.70 -23.36 -1.52
C GLU A 425 11.24 -24.80 -1.29
N ARG A 426 10.86 -25.17 -0.06
CA ARG A 426 10.35 -26.50 0.27
C ARG A 426 8.89 -26.70 -0.15
N ASP A 427 8.03 -25.73 0.18
CA ASP A 427 6.58 -25.93 0.14
C ASP A 427 5.93 -25.48 -1.17
N LEU A 428 6.40 -24.38 -1.80
CA LEU A 428 5.81 -23.88 -3.05
C LEU A 428 5.89 -24.87 -4.23
N PRO A 429 6.98 -25.65 -4.40
CA PRO A 429 7.00 -26.73 -5.42
C PRO A 429 5.90 -27.77 -5.18
N ARG A 430 5.63 -28.13 -3.91
CA ARG A 430 4.60 -29.11 -3.54
C ARG A 430 3.20 -28.56 -3.77
N ILE A 431 2.97 -27.29 -3.42
CA ILE A 431 1.70 -26.59 -3.69
C ILE A 431 1.47 -26.52 -5.20
N GLY A 432 2.49 -26.14 -5.98
CA GLY A 432 2.40 -26.10 -7.44
C GLY A 432 2.09 -27.48 -8.05
N LYS A 433 2.64 -28.55 -7.51
CA LYS A 433 2.29 -29.93 -7.92
C LYS A 433 0.85 -30.29 -7.56
N MET A 434 0.38 -29.87 -6.39
CA MET A 434 -0.96 -30.16 -5.88
C MET A 434 -2.05 -29.39 -6.66
N CYS A 435 -1.87 -28.09 -6.86
CA CYS A 435 -2.88 -27.21 -7.47
C CYS A 435 -2.70 -27.02 -8.99
N GLY A 436 -1.49 -27.31 -9.50
CA GLY A 436 -1.10 -26.97 -10.86
C GLY A 436 -0.76 -25.47 -11.02
N ARG A 437 -0.47 -25.07 -12.26
CA ARG A 437 -0.19 -23.68 -12.56
C ARG A 437 -1.48 -22.84 -12.57
N GLY A 438 -1.37 -21.60 -12.07
CA GLY A 438 -2.47 -20.67 -11.92
C GLY A 438 -2.05 -19.44 -11.11
N ALA A 439 -2.68 -19.21 -9.97
CA ALA A 439 -2.34 -18.11 -9.07
C ALA A 439 -2.34 -18.56 -7.61
N ILE A 440 -1.44 -18.01 -6.79
CA ILE A 440 -1.42 -18.19 -5.33
C ILE A 440 -1.65 -16.88 -4.62
N TYR A 441 -2.31 -16.92 -3.46
CA TYR A 441 -2.46 -15.77 -2.58
C TYR A 441 -1.48 -15.89 -1.41
N LEU A 442 -0.52 -14.96 -1.35
CA LEU A 442 0.44 -14.84 -0.27
C LEU A 442 0.02 -13.71 0.67
N ASP A 443 -0.57 -14.09 1.79
CA ASP A 443 -1.15 -13.17 2.77
C ASP A 443 -0.08 -12.26 3.37
N VAL A 444 -0.43 -11.00 3.61
CA VAL A 444 0.36 -9.93 4.26
C VAL A 444 1.75 -9.63 3.67
N GLN A 445 2.31 -10.47 2.84
CA GLN A 445 3.70 -10.35 2.37
C GLN A 445 3.98 -9.08 1.56
N GLY A 446 3.04 -8.67 0.70
CA GLY A 446 3.19 -7.51 -0.17
C GLY A 446 2.70 -6.19 0.42
N CYS A 447 1.96 -6.19 1.53
CA CYS A 447 1.20 -5.03 2.01
C CYS A 447 1.44 -4.66 3.48
N THR A 448 2.41 -5.29 4.14
CA THR A 448 2.78 -4.96 5.52
C THR A 448 4.13 -4.28 5.62
N ALA A 449 4.31 -3.50 6.69
CA ALA A 449 5.55 -2.80 6.96
C ALA A 449 6.77 -3.74 6.95
N LEU A 450 7.86 -3.23 6.41
CA LEU A 450 9.17 -3.89 6.41
C LEU A 450 9.83 -3.77 7.78
N ASN A 451 10.66 -4.75 8.12
CA ASN A 451 11.32 -4.83 9.42
C ASN A 451 12.85 -4.88 9.28
N ASN A 452 13.54 -4.19 10.16
CA ASN A 452 14.93 -4.53 10.46
C ASN A 452 14.95 -5.80 11.33
N CYS A 453 15.92 -6.67 11.11
CA CYS A 453 16.20 -7.80 11.98
C CYS A 453 17.57 -7.67 12.62
N TYR A 454 17.63 -7.72 13.96
CA TYR A 454 18.86 -7.64 14.73
C TYR A 454 19.29 -9.00 15.30
N HIS A 455 18.74 -10.10 14.78
CA HIS A 455 19.14 -11.44 15.17
C HIS A 455 20.57 -11.75 14.68
N PRO A 456 21.49 -12.27 15.54
CA PRO A 456 22.90 -12.48 15.16
C PRO A 456 23.10 -13.44 13.97
N ALA A 457 22.24 -14.46 13.83
CA ALA A 457 22.37 -15.46 12.76
C ALA A 457 21.76 -15.00 11.42
N HIS A 458 20.77 -14.10 11.45
CA HIS A 458 20.09 -13.59 10.25
C HIS A 458 19.81 -12.10 10.37
N PRO A 459 20.87 -11.27 10.54
CA PRO A 459 20.69 -9.82 10.56
C PRO A 459 20.24 -9.33 9.18
N GLY A 460 19.40 -8.30 9.17
CA GLY A 460 18.94 -7.68 7.93
C GLY A 460 18.35 -6.29 8.15
N SER A 461 18.44 -5.45 7.13
CA SER A 461 17.77 -4.17 7.04
C SER A 461 16.35 -4.34 6.46
N LYS A 462 15.54 -3.28 6.46
CA LYS A 462 14.26 -3.26 5.74
C LYS A 462 14.44 -3.50 4.23
N ARG A 463 15.57 -3.09 3.65
CA ARG A 463 15.90 -3.39 2.24
C ARG A 463 16.13 -4.88 2.03
N ASP A 464 16.82 -5.54 2.95
CA ASP A 464 16.99 -6.99 2.91
C ASP A 464 15.65 -7.71 3.09
N ASP A 465 14.80 -7.27 4.04
CA ASP A 465 13.44 -7.79 4.24
C ASP A 465 12.61 -7.68 2.96
N ALA A 466 12.63 -6.52 2.28
CA ALA A 466 11.97 -6.32 0.99
C ALA A 466 12.50 -7.30 -0.07
N GLN A 467 13.83 -7.43 -0.18
CA GLN A 467 14.45 -8.31 -1.16
C GLN A 467 14.11 -9.79 -0.92
N TRP A 468 14.10 -10.26 0.32
CA TRP A 468 13.71 -11.63 0.66
C TRP A 468 12.22 -11.90 0.41
N ARG A 469 11.34 -10.92 0.66
CA ARG A 469 9.92 -11.05 0.28
C ARG A 469 9.75 -11.09 -1.24
N ILE A 470 10.48 -10.26 -1.99
CA ILE A 470 10.51 -10.30 -3.46
C ILE A 470 10.97 -11.68 -3.95
N GLU A 471 11.99 -12.26 -3.35
CA GLU A 471 12.45 -13.60 -3.70
C GLU A 471 11.40 -14.68 -3.41
N THR A 472 10.67 -14.57 -2.31
CA THR A 472 9.51 -15.44 -2.03
C THR A 472 8.46 -15.37 -3.14
N PHE A 473 8.15 -14.17 -3.66
CA PHE A 473 7.22 -14.00 -4.80
C PHE A 473 7.77 -14.67 -6.07
N ARG A 474 9.06 -14.53 -6.34
CA ARG A 474 9.72 -15.17 -7.51
C ARG A 474 9.69 -16.68 -7.43
N ILE A 475 9.92 -17.25 -6.25
CA ILE A 475 9.78 -18.70 -6.02
C ILE A 475 8.33 -19.13 -6.30
N ALA A 476 7.33 -18.38 -5.82
CA ALA A 476 5.93 -18.66 -6.10
C ALA A 476 5.61 -18.59 -7.59
N LYS A 477 6.09 -17.56 -8.30
CA LYS A 477 5.93 -17.43 -9.76
C LYS A 477 6.54 -18.61 -10.51
N LYS A 478 7.70 -19.04 -10.11
CA LYS A 478 8.40 -20.19 -10.74
C LYS A 478 7.56 -21.45 -10.71
N TYR A 479 6.94 -21.78 -9.60
CA TYR A 479 6.26 -23.04 -9.40
C TYR A 479 4.75 -23.01 -9.62
N ILE A 480 4.12 -21.84 -9.45
CA ILE A 480 2.65 -21.72 -9.48
C ILE A 480 2.19 -20.76 -10.59
N GLY A 481 2.81 -19.61 -10.75
CA GLY A 481 2.41 -18.63 -11.76
C GLY A 481 2.15 -17.27 -11.15
N ALA A 482 0.93 -16.73 -11.29
CA ALA A 482 0.60 -15.41 -10.78
C ALA A 482 0.59 -15.36 -9.24
N VAL A 483 0.94 -14.20 -8.69
CA VAL A 483 0.99 -13.99 -7.23
C VAL A 483 0.02 -12.88 -6.83
N ALA A 484 -0.86 -13.21 -5.88
CA ALA A 484 -1.73 -12.27 -5.21
C ALA A 484 -1.26 -11.99 -3.77
N THR A 485 -1.62 -10.84 -3.21
CA THR A 485 -1.38 -10.48 -1.81
C THR A 485 -2.60 -9.85 -1.17
N GLU A 486 -2.59 -9.75 0.17
CA GLU A 486 -3.58 -8.96 0.89
C GLU A 486 -3.34 -7.46 0.66
N GLY A 487 -4.40 -6.71 0.47
CA GLY A 487 -4.32 -5.26 0.23
C GLY A 487 -3.68 -4.88 -1.11
N ALA A 488 -3.61 -3.58 -1.37
CA ALA A 488 -2.72 -3.09 -2.41
C ALA A 488 -1.27 -3.39 -2.01
N PRO A 489 -0.45 -3.89 -2.91
CA PRO A 489 0.95 -4.07 -2.60
C PRO A 489 1.59 -2.71 -2.30
N HIS A 490 2.43 -2.66 -1.28
CA HIS A 490 3.34 -1.55 -1.09
C HIS A 490 4.28 -1.45 -2.30
N GLU A 491 4.73 -0.26 -2.60
CA GLU A 491 5.42 0.01 -3.88
C GLU A 491 6.67 -0.84 -4.09
N PHE A 492 7.35 -1.28 -3.04
CA PHE A 492 8.51 -2.19 -3.16
C PHE A 492 8.15 -3.54 -3.81
N ALA A 493 6.90 -3.98 -3.69
CA ALA A 493 6.44 -5.29 -4.16
C ALA A 493 5.70 -5.25 -5.52
N VAL A 494 5.33 -4.05 -6.01
CA VAL A 494 4.47 -3.88 -7.20
C VAL A 494 4.99 -4.63 -8.42
N GLN A 495 6.31 -4.68 -8.64
CA GLN A 495 6.87 -5.35 -9.82
C GLN A 495 6.68 -6.87 -9.82
N GLU A 496 6.50 -7.49 -8.65
CA GLU A 496 6.37 -8.94 -8.51
C GLU A 496 4.95 -9.40 -8.15
N ILE A 497 4.08 -8.50 -7.67
CA ILE A 497 2.70 -8.84 -7.35
C ILE A 497 1.81 -8.58 -8.56
N ASP A 498 1.00 -9.57 -8.93
CA ASP A 498 0.12 -9.51 -10.11
C ASP A 498 -1.30 -9.09 -9.71
N MET A 499 -1.71 -9.38 -8.46
CA MET A 499 -3.05 -9.04 -7.96
C MET A 499 -3.03 -8.69 -6.47
N GLY A 500 -3.81 -7.69 -6.09
CA GLY A 500 -4.00 -7.29 -4.70
C GLY A 500 -5.45 -7.38 -4.25
N ALA A 501 -5.67 -7.93 -3.05
CA ALA A 501 -6.98 -7.91 -2.41
C ALA A 501 -7.20 -6.57 -1.73
N TYR A 502 -8.34 -5.97 -1.94
CA TYR A 502 -8.68 -4.71 -1.33
C TYR A 502 -9.48 -4.88 -0.05
N PRO A 503 -8.96 -4.41 1.07
CA PRO A 503 -9.83 -3.89 2.11
C PRO A 503 -10.29 -2.48 1.71
N PRO A 504 -11.21 -1.99 2.39
CA PRO A 504 -12.38 -1.24 2.11
C PRO A 504 -12.16 0.05 1.35
N ILE A 505 -12.90 0.18 0.33
CA ILE A 505 -13.25 1.41 -0.35
C ILE A 505 -13.69 2.51 0.65
N ASP A 506 -14.00 2.16 1.91
CA ASP A 506 -14.83 3.03 2.72
C ASP A 506 -14.44 3.29 4.17
N ARG A 507 -13.20 3.15 4.55
CA ARG A 507 -12.76 3.71 5.85
C ARG A 507 -12.78 5.24 5.90
N CYS A 508 -13.16 5.86 4.79
CA CYS A 508 -13.21 7.31 4.63
C CYS A 508 -14.57 7.93 4.93
N GLN A 509 -15.62 7.13 5.19
CA GLN A 509 -16.97 7.67 5.41
C GLN A 509 -17.08 8.53 6.66
N GLY A 510 -17.80 9.63 6.51
CA GLY A 510 -18.30 10.46 7.59
C GLY A 510 -17.48 11.68 7.97
N ARG A 511 -16.38 12.02 7.25
CA ARG A 511 -15.49 13.13 7.61
C ARG A 511 -15.08 14.01 6.43
N ASN A 512 -15.96 14.27 5.49
CA ASN A 512 -15.60 14.98 4.26
C ASN A 512 -14.40 14.36 3.53
N MET A 513 -14.29 13.04 3.62
CA MET A 513 -13.31 12.23 2.91
C MET A 513 -14.03 11.44 1.83
N LYS A 514 -13.44 11.33 0.66
CA LYS A 514 -13.92 10.50 -0.43
C LYS A 514 -12.84 9.52 -0.86
N SER A 515 -13.22 8.27 -1.08
CA SER A 515 -12.37 7.32 -1.79
C SER A 515 -12.15 7.77 -3.21
N ILE A 516 -10.91 7.59 -3.67
CA ILE A 516 -10.49 7.79 -5.07
C ILE A 516 -9.66 6.61 -5.52
N PRO A 517 -9.65 6.25 -6.81
CA PRO A 517 -8.83 5.16 -7.32
C PRO A 517 -7.36 5.58 -7.51
N PHE A 518 -6.74 6.14 -6.46
CA PHE A 518 -5.39 6.72 -6.58
C PHE A 518 -4.36 5.66 -6.96
N PHE A 519 -4.45 4.46 -6.36
CA PHE A 519 -3.59 3.35 -6.71
C PHE A 519 -3.80 2.92 -8.18
N GLN A 520 -5.05 2.83 -8.64
CA GLN A 520 -5.35 2.46 -10.03
C GLN A 520 -4.90 3.54 -11.03
N LEU A 521 -5.00 4.81 -10.69
CA LEU A 521 -4.46 5.89 -11.52
C LEU A 521 -2.94 5.76 -11.73
N VAL A 522 -2.24 5.12 -10.78
CA VAL A 522 -0.80 4.84 -10.87
C VAL A 522 -0.53 3.47 -11.48
N TYR A 523 -1.21 2.40 -11.04
CA TYR A 523 -0.81 1.01 -11.26
C TYR A 523 -1.90 0.08 -11.83
N HIS A 524 -3.00 0.58 -12.40
CA HIS A 524 -4.08 -0.27 -12.93
C HIS A 524 -3.59 -1.31 -13.93
N ASP A 525 -2.72 -0.92 -14.84
CA ASP A 525 -2.09 -1.77 -15.86
C ASP A 525 -0.83 -2.51 -15.37
N SER A 526 -0.60 -2.50 -14.06
CA SER A 526 0.51 -3.21 -13.40
C SER A 526 0.03 -4.23 -12.38
N VAL A 527 -1.05 -3.94 -11.64
CA VAL A 527 -1.58 -4.81 -10.59
C VAL A 527 -3.09 -4.87 -10.69
N LEU A 528 -3.63 -6.06 -10.91
CA LEU A 528 -5.06 -6.31 -10.79
C LEU A 528 -5.52 -6.16 -9.34
N THR A 529 -6.72 -5.66 -9.14
CA THR A 529 -7.24 -5.47 -7.80
C THR A 529 -8.65 -6.02 -7.66
N PHE A 530 -8.99 -6.53 -6.49
CA PHE A 530 -10.33 -7.02 -6.20
C PHE A 530 -10.77 -6.65 -4.77
N CYS A 531 -12.06 -6.54 -4.54
CA CYS A 531 -12.61 -6.20 -3.23
C CYS A 531 -13.77 -7.14 -2.91
N GLY A 532 -13.73 -7.73 -1.72
CA GLY A 532 -14.84 -8.54 -1.21
C GLY A 532 -15.97 -7.66 -0.69
N GLN A 533 -17.21 -7.99 -1.06
CA GLN A 533 -18.39 -7.36 -0.47
C GLN A 533 -18.40 -7.57 1.06
N GLY A 534 -18.67 -6.52 1.81
CA GLY A 534 -18.67 -6.55 3.28
C GLY A 534 -17.30 -6.45 3.95
N VAL A 535 -16.22 -6.76 3.28
CA VAL A 535 -14.84 -6.54 3.81
C VAL A 535 -14.60 -5.05 4.03
N SER A 536 -15.24 -4.22 3.23
CA SER A 536 -15.12 -2.77 3.23
C SER A 536 -16.19 -2.03 4.05
N GLY A 537 -17.21 -2.72 4.57
CA GLY A 537 -18.43 -2.06 5.05
C GLY A 537 -19.33 -1.57 3.92
N VAL A 538 -18.95 -1.75 2.65
CA VAL A 538 -19.75 -1.38 1.47
C VAL A 538 -20.48 -2.61 0.94
N HIS A 539 -21.78 -2.49 0.72
CA HIS A 539 -22.66 -3.58 0.33
C HIS A 539 -23.56 -3.21 -0.85
N GLY A 540 -24.16 -4.22 -1.46
CA GLY A 540 -25.20 -4.03 -2.45
C GLY A 540 -24.75 -3.22 -3.66
N ARG A 541 -25.56 -2.26 -4.07
CA ARG A 541 -25.32 -1.46 -5.28
C ARG A 541 -24.09 -0.56 -5.19
N GLU A 542 -23.80 -0.01 -4.04
CA GLU A 542 -22.61 0.83 -3.87
C GLU A 542 -21.32 0.02 -4.11
N TYR A 543 -21.25 -1.20 -3.57
CA TYR A 543 -20.14 -2.10 -3.78
C TYR A 543 -19.92 -2.36 -5.29
N ILE A 544 -20.96 -2.81 -6.00
CA ILE A 544 -20.81 -3.20 -7.41
C ILE A 544 -20.49 -2.00 -8.31
N ASN A 545 -21.04 -0.82 -8.00
CA ASN A 545 -20.72 0.42 -8.68
C ASN A 545 -19.24 0.80 -8.51
N ARG A 546 -18.67 0.64 -7.31
CA ARG A 546 -17.23 0.86 -7.06
C ARG A 546 -16.37 -0.15 -7.80
N VAL A 547 -16.76 -1.43 -7.81
CA VAL A 547 -16.04 -2.47 -8.56
C VAL A 547 -15.95 -2.12 -10.03
N ALA A 548 -17.06 -1.71 -10.65
CA ALA A 548 -17.08 -1.28 -12.04
C ALA A 548 -16.26 -0.01 -12.27
N LEU A 549 -16.49 1.03 -11.45
CA LEU A 549 -15.87 2.35 -11.61
C LEU A 549 -14.34 2.30 -11.51
N TYR A 550 -13.80 1.47 -10.61
CA TYR A 550 -12.36 1.38 -10.36
C TYR A 550 -11.68 0.25 -11.15
N GLY A 551 -12.42 -0.46 -12.02
CA GLY A 551 -11.89 -1.57 -12.80
C GLY A 551 -11.43 -2.75 -11.94
N LEU A 552 -12.11 -2.99 -10.80
CA LEU A 552 -11.77 -4.08 -9.90
C LEU A 552 -12.33 -5.41 -10.40
N LEU A 553 -11.70 -6.51 -10.05
CA LEU A 553 -12.23 -7.84 -10.30
C LEU A 553 -13.40 -8.14 -9.34
N PRO A 554 -14.51 -8.71 -9.82
CA PRO A 554 -15.67 -8.99 -8.99
C PRO A 554 -15.44 -10.17 -8.03
N TRP A 555 -16.29 -10.24 -6.99
CA TRP A 555 -16.19 -11.21 -5.90
C TRP A 555 -17.44 -12.09 -5.74
N ASP A 556 -18.42 -12.01 -6.61
CA ASP A 556 -19.66 -12.79 -6.56
C ASP A 556 -20.09 -13.25 -7.96
N PHE A 557 -21.09 -14.15 -8.03
CA PHE A 557 -21.61 -14.70 -9.29
C PHE A 557 -22.91 -14.01 -9.75
N GLY A 558 -23.12 -12.75 -9.36
CA GLY A 558 -24.27 -11.97 -9.79
C GLY A 558 -24.19 -11.52 -11.25
N LYS A 559 -25.32 -11.05 -11.79
CA LYS A 559 -25.43 -10.57 -13.19
C LYS A 559 -24.51 -9.38 -13.48
N ASP A 560 -24.42 -8.45 -12.52
CA ASP A 560 -23.56 -7.27 -12.66
C ASP A 560 -22.08 -7.65 -12.60
N SER A 561 -21.71 -8.59 -11.72
CA SER A 561 -20.37 -9.17 -11.66
C SER A 561 -20.00 -9.87 -12.97
N LEU A 562 -20.93 -10.60 -13.59
CA LEU A 562 -20.73 -11.21 -14.91
C LEU A 562 -20.52 -10.14 -16.00
N ARG A 563 -21.31 -9.08 -15.95
CA ARG A 563 -21.18 -7.94 -16.87
C ARG A 563 -19.81 -7.28 -16.73
N ILE A 564 -19.37 -6.96 -15.50
CA ILE A 564 -18.05 -6.41 -15.21
C ILE A 564 -16.95 -7.36 -15.71
N SER A 565 -17.03 -8.64 -15.37
CA SER A 565 -16.08 -9.67 -15.79
C SER A 565 -15.88 -9.71 -17.32
N LYS A 566 -16.93 -9.54 -18.11
CA LYS A 566 -16.88 -9.60 -19.57
C LYS A 566 -16.56 -8.25 -20.21
N GLU A 567 -17.26 -7.19 -19.80
CA GLU A 567 -17.17 -5.88 -20.47
C GLU A 567 -15.89 -5.13 -20.07
N LEU A 568 -15.38 -5.28 -18.83
CA LEU A 568 -14.13 -4.62 -18.38
C LEU A 568 -12.89 -5.49 -18.56
N ARG A 569 -12.99 -6.70 -19.11
CA ARG A 569 -11.82 -7.56 -19.35
C ARG A 569 -10.77 -6.89 -20.22
N SER A 570 -11.18 -6.20 -21.27
CA SER A 570 -10.25 -5.54 -22.21
C SER A 570 -9.43 -4.42 -21.57
N CYS A 571 -9.92 -3.80 -20.50
CA CYS A 571 -9.22 -2.73 -19.82
C CYS A 571 -8.36 -3.18 -18.64
N CYS A 572 -8.38 -4.48 -18.24
CA CYS A 572 -7.62 -4.98 -17.09
C CYS A 572 -6.10 -4.66 -17.15
N ASN A 573 -5.51 -4.70 -18.35
CA ASN A 573 -4.11 -4.37 -18.59
C ASN A 573 -3.92 -2.98 -19.24
N LYS A 574 -4.90 -2.09 -19.09
CA LYS A 574 -4.85 -0.72 -19.64
C LYS A 574 -4.70 0.30 -18.53
N GLU A 575 -4.00 1.38 -18.84
CA GLU A 575 -3.88 2.49 -17.91
C GLU A 575 -5.26 3.10 -17.60
N MET A 576 -5.55 3.39 -16.33
CA MET A 576 -6.65 4.28 -15.95
C MET A 576 -6.21 5.72 -16.20
N LEU A 577 -6.74 6.37 -17.23
CA LEU A 577 -6.31 7.71 -17.64
C LEU A 577 -6.89 8.81 -16.76
N LYS A 578 -8.13 8.64 -16.32
CA LYS A 578 -8.90 9.69 -15.65
C LYS A 578 -9.89 9.09 -14.65
N HIS A 579 -10.11 9.83 -13.57
CA HIS A 579 -11.26 9.68 -12.68
C HIS A 579 -11.71 11.08 -12.25
N GLU A 580 -13.02 11.31 -12.19
CA GLU A 580 -13.58 12.59 -11.76
C GLU A 580 -14.92 12.43 -11.05
N PHE A 581 -15.20 13.38 -10.17
CA PHE A 581 -16.53 13.61 -9.62
C PHE A 581 -17.25 14.62 -10.53
N ILE A 582 -18.13 14.15 -11.43
CA ILE A 582 -18.96 15.03 -12.29
C ILE A 582 -19.92 15.83 -11.40
N THR A 583 -20.51 15.15 -10.43
CA THR A 583 -21.26 15.73 -9.32
C THR A 583 -20.82 15.05 -8.01
N PRO A 584 -21.25 15.48 -6.83
CA PRO A 584 -20.96 14.75 -5.59
C PRO A 584 -21.38 13.28 -5.59
N GLU A 585 -22.34 12.89 -6.46
CA GLU A 585 -22.95 11.56 -6.53
C GLU A 585 -22.68 10.82 -7.85
N LEU A 586 -22.22 11.51 -8.91
CA LEU A 586 -21.89 10.90 -10.19
C LEU A 586 -20.38 10.93 -10.41
N GLU A 587 -19.79 9.75 -10.50
CA GLU A 587 -18.37 9.57 -10.75
C GLU A 587 -18.14 8.95 -12.15
N HIS A 588 -16.99 9.24 -12.75
CA HIS A 588 -16.60 8.82 -14.08
C HIS A 588 -15.13 8.41 -14.14
N THR A 589 -14.85 7.31 -14.83
CA THR A 589 -13.49 6.80 -15.07
C THR A 589 -13.29 6.54 -16.56
N VAL A 590 -12.07 6.78 -17.06
CA VAL A 590 -11.65 6.53 -18.44
C VAL A 590 -10.40 5.66 -18.46
N PHE A 591 -10.42 4.61 -19.28
CA PHE A 591 -9.28 3.73 -19.52
C PHE A 591 -8.64 3.96 -20.90
N ALA A 592 -7.39 3.53 -21.07
CA ALA A 592 -6.61 3.80 -22.27
C ALA A 592 -7.11 3.10 -23.55
N ASP A 593 -7.97 2.07 -23.42
CA ASP A 593 -8.63 1.43 -24.56
C ASP A 593 -9.90 2.17 -25.04
N GLY A 594 -10.22 3.31 -24.42
CA GLY A 594 -11.43 4.09 -24.70
C GLY A 594 -12.65 3.68 -23.86
N THR A 595 -12.54 2.64 -23.03
CA THR A 595 -13.62 2.25 -22.11
C THR A 595 -13.86 3.35 -21.09
N GLU A 596 -15.12 3.74 -20.93
CA GLU A 596 -15.60 4.70 -19.94
C GLU A 596 -16.59 4.03 -18.98
N VAL A 597 -16.49 4.34 -17.70
CA VAL A 597 -17.42 3.87 -16.68
C VAL A 597 -17.99 5.05 -15.92
N PHE A 598 -19.31 5.14 -15.89
CA PHE A 598 -20.08 6.10 -15.08
C PHE A 598 -20.76 5.34 -13.95
N ALA A 599 -20.72 5.87 -12.74
CA ALA A 599 -21.41 5.31 -11.59
C ALA A 599 -22.17 6.39 -10.84
N ASN A 600 -23.49 6.21 -10.73
CA ASN A 600 -24.37 7.08 -9.97
C ASN A 600 -24.60 6.48 -8.58
N PHE A 601 -24.17 7.16 -7.55
CA PHE A 601 -24.33 6.79 -6.14
C PHE A 601 -25.56 7.46 -5.50
N GLY A 602 -26.25 8.35 -6.23
CA GLY A 602 -27.43 9.09 -5.78
C GLY A 602 -28.73 8.28 -5.95
N GLU A 603 -29.81 8.84 -5.43
CA GLU A 603 -31.17 8.28 -5.48
C GLU A 603 -31.96 8.75 -6.70
N GLU A 604 -31.44 9.69 -7.48
CA GLU A 604 -32.09 10.26 -8.65
C GLU A 604 -31.24 10.03 -9.90
N PRO A 605 -31.85 9.98 -11.10
CA PRO A 605 -31.10 9.92 -12.36
C PRO A 605 -30.23 11.18 -12.55
N ILE A 606 -28.96 11.00 -12.88
CA ILE A 606 -28.02 12.11 -13.13
C ILE A 606 -27.43 11.92 -14.54
N GLN A 607 -27.60 12.90 -15.44
CA GLN A 607 -27.10 12.89 -16.82
C GLN A 607 -27.48 11.60 -17.60
N GLY A 608 -28.69 11.07 -17.35
CA GLY A 608 -29.19 9.86 -18.00
C GLY A 608 -28.65 8.54 -17.41
N ILE A 609 -27.81 8.61 -16.36
CA ILE A 609 -27.40 7.42 -15.61
C ILE A 609 -28.45 7.17 -14.53
N PRO A 610 -29.08 5.97 -14.48
CA PRO A 610 -30.09 5.65 -13.48
C PRO A 610 -29.56 5.73 -12.04
N PRO A 611 -30.44 5.92 -11.04
CA PRO A 611 -30.03 5.97 -9.65
C PRO A 611 -29.42 4.63 -9.21
N ARG A 612 -28.37 4.69 -8.44
CA ARG A 612 -27.66 3.52 -7.89
C ARG A 612 -27.12 2.55 -8.96
N GLU A 613 -26.91 3.01 -10.19
CA GLU A 613 -26.46 2.17 -11.31
C GLU A 613 -25.10 2.61 -11.86
N PHE A 614 -24.42 1.68 -12.54
CA PHE A 614 -23.26 1.98 -13.36
C PHE A 614 -23.55 1.74 -14.85
N VAL A 615 -22.86 2.46 -15.71
CA VAL A 615 -22.92 2.33 -17.17
C VAL A 615 -21.51 2.23 -17.72
N ILE A 616 -21.26 1.22 -18.55
CA ILE A 616 -20.01 1.02 -19.29
C ILE A 616 -20.26 1.47 -20.73
N LYS A 617 -19.37 2.32 -21.26
CA LYS A 617 -19.33 2.73 -22.67
C LYS A 617 -17.99 2.31 -23.27
N LYS A 618 -18.01 1.85 -24.52
CA LYS A 618 -16.83 1.47 -25.31
C LYS A 618 -16.71 2.33 -26.54
#